data_59ea7e3eb97b1717351ef1f74546dfd8
#
_entry.id   59ea7e3eb97b1717351ef1f74546dfd8
#
_cell.length_a   1.000
_cell.length_b   1.000
_cell.length_c   1.000
_cell.angle_alpha   90.00
_cell.angle_beta   90.00
_cell.angle_gamma   90.00
#
_symmetry.space_group_name_H-M   'P 1'
#
loop_
_entity.id
_entity.type
_entity.pdbx_description
1 polymer ?
#
loop_
_entity_poly.entity_id
_entity_poly.type
_entity_poly.pdbx_seq_one_letter_code
_entity_poly.pdbx_strand_id
1 'polypeptide(L)'
;IVLVKPSVSVPTSVAYSLVTPVLPEEPVRDTVSRPVEEWRGRLINDFEESVFARFPEIGEIKDRLYEQGAVYASMSGSGSSVFALFDKEVDLADCYPGCFVWTGICEV
;
A
#
# COMPACT_ATOMS: atom_id res chain seq x y z
N ILE A 1 -9.90 -2.22 6.87
CA ILE A 1 -8.96 -2.44 5.75
C ILE A 1 -9.68 -2.22 4.42
N VAL A 2 -9.05 -1.48 3.55
CA VAL A 2 -9.48 -1.34 2.14
C VAL A 2 -8.37 -1.90 1.26
N LEU A 3 -8.72 -2.74 0.31
CA LEU A 3 -7.80 -3.28 -0.69
C LEU A 3 -8.25 -2.80 -2.06
N VAL A 4 -7.35 -2.17 -2.79
CA VAL A 4 -7.60 -1.70 -4.16
C VAL A 4 -6.68 -2.45 -5.12
N LYS A 5 -7.27 -3.18 -6.05
CA LYS A 5 -6.51 -3.90 -7.09
C LYS A 5 -6.76 -3.23 -8.43
N PRO A 6 -5.78 -2.50 -8.96
CA PRO A 6 -5.93 -1.89 -10.28
C PRO A 6 -5.91 -2.95 -11.40
N SER A 7 -6.34 -2.55 -12.60
CA SER A 7 -6.32 -3.43 -13.76
C SER A 7 -4.91 -3.67 -14.29
N VAL A 8 -3.96 -2.78 -13.96
CA VAL A 8 -2.56 -2.96 -14.35
C VAL A 8 -1.94 -4.11 -13.56
N SER A 9 -1.15 -4.93 -14.23
CA SER A 9 -0.45 -6.05 -13.61
C SER A 9 1.06 -5.81 -13.68
N VAL A 10 1.75 -5.99 -12.54
CA VAL A 10 3.19 -5.87 -12.48
C VAL A 10 3.78 -7.28 -12.55
N PRO A 11 4.51 -7.63 -13.62
CA PRO A 11 5.20 -8.91 -13.66
C PRO A 11 6.20 -9.02 -12.52
N THR A 12 6.17 -10.14 -11.79
CA THR A 12 7.04 -10.36 -10.63
C THR A 12 8.52 -10.20 -10.99
N SER A 13 8.93 -10.71 -12.16
CA SER A 13 10.31 -10.57 -12.63
C SER A 13 10.71 -9.11 -12.82
N VAL A 14 9.80 -8.26 -13.28
CA VAL A 14 10.07 -6.83 -13.45
C VAL A 14 10.23 -6.15 -12.09
N ALA A 15 9.33 -6.44 -11.15
CA ALA A 15 9.42 -5.88 -9.80
C ALA A 15 10.75 -6.24 -9.13
N TYR A 16 11.14 -7.51 -9.17
CA TYR A 16 12.39 -7.96 -8.58
C TYR A 16 13.63 -7.40 -9.27
N SER A 17 13.57 -7.17 -10.59
CA SER A 17 14.72 -6.61 -11.32
C SER A 17 14.99 -5.15 -10.99
N LEU A 18 13.97 -4.43 -10.51
CA LEU A 18 14.05 -3.00 -10.22
C LEU A 18 14.29 -2.70 -8.74
N VAL A 19 14.07 -3.67 -7.85
CA VAL A 19 14.16 -3.43 -6.41
C VAL A 19 15.61 -3.30 -5.95
N THR A 20 15.85 -2.32 -5.08
CA THR A 20 17.09 -2.18 -4.34
C THR A 20 16.77 -2.32 -2.86
N PRO A 21 16.99 -3.50 -2.27
CA PRO A 21 16.68 -3.71 -0.87
C PRO A 21 17.50 -2.78 0.03
N VAL A 22 16.83 -2.19 1.02
CA VAL A 22 17.46 -1.33 2.01
C VAL A 22 17.09 -1.86 3.39
N LEU A 23 18.07 -1.99 4.27
CA LEU A 23 17.79 -2.35 5.65
C LEU A 23 17.03 -1.20 6.32
N PRO A 24 15.90 -1.47 6.98
CA PRO A 24 15.18 -0.43 7.69
C PRO A 24 16.00 0.07 8.90
N GLU A 25 15.83 1.34 9.23
CA GLU A 25 16.48 1.93 10.42
C GLU A 25 16.02 1.24 11.71
N GLU A 26 14.78 0.78 11.72
CA GLU A 26 14.19 0.06 12.83
C GLU A 26 13.75 -1.32 12.35
N PRO A 27 14.00 -2.41 13.10
CA PRO A 27 13.51 -3.73 12.72
C PRO A 27 11.98 -3.72 12.52
N VAL A 28 11.51 -4.41 11.48
CA VAL A 28 10.07 -4.47 11.16
C VAL A 28 9.26 -4.91 12.36
N ARG A 29 9.77 -5.88 13.13
CA ARG A 29 9.12 -6.35 14.36
C ARG A 29 8.85 -5.22 15.34
N ASP A 30 9.78 -4.29 15.51
CA ASP A 30 9.64 -3.17 16.41
C ASP A 30 8.67 -2.13 15.86
N THR A 31 8.70 -1.90 14.55
CA THR A 31 7.78 -0.99 13.89
C THR A 31 6.33 -1.46 14.02
N VAL A 32 6.04 -2.74 13.76
CA VAL A 32 4.67 -3.26 13.85
C VAL A 32 4.15 -3.33 15.29
N SER A 33 5.02 -3.24 16.28
CA SER A 33 4.65 -3.15 17.68
C SER A 33 4.19 -1.73 18.08
N ARG A 34 4.45 -0.73 17.22
CA ARG A 34 3.99 0.65 17.43
C ARG A 34 2.53 0.80 17.05
N PRO A 35 1.84 1.83 17.54
CA PRO A 35 0.51 2.17 17.01
C PRO A 35 0.57 2.37 15.49
N VAL A 36 -0.48 1.98 14.79
CA VAL A 36 -0.52 2.03 13.32
C VAL A 36 -0.29 3.46 12.80
N GLU A 37 -0.66 4.47 13.57
CA GLU A 37 -0.45 5.88 13.23
C GLU A 37 1.03 6.24 13.07
N GLU A 38 1.93 5.44 13.63
CA GLU A 38 3.37 5.66 13.55
C GLU A 38 4.04 4.87 12.44
N TRP A 39 3.30 4.06 11.68
CA TRP A 39 3.89 3.20 10.65
C TRP A 39 4.29 3.96 9.39
N ARG A 40 3.61 5.06 9.07
CA ARG A 40 3.92 5.83 7.87
C ARG A 40 5.34 6.37 7.92
N GLY A 41 6.13 6.07 6.88
CA GLY A 41 7.54 6.42 6.82
C GLY A 41 8.48 5.49 7.56
N ARG A 42 7.95 4.54 8.35
CA ARG A 42 8.75 3.54 9.09
C ARG A 42 8.59 2.14 8.52
N LEU A 43 7.36 1.73 8.24
CA LEU A 43 7.08 0.45 7.60
C LEU A 43 7.01 0.68 6.09
N ILE A 44 8.07 0.29 5.39
CA ILE A 44 8.28 0.62 3.99
C ILE A 44 8.33 -0.67 3.16
N ASN A 45 7.65 -0.65 2.02
CA ASN A 45 7.74 -1.70 1.02
C ASN A 45 8.79 -1.30 -0.02
N ASP A 46 9.91 -2.02 -0.06
CA ASP A 46 11.04 -1.70 -0.93
C ASP A 46 10.71 -1.74 -2.42
N PHE A 47 9.64 -2.42 -2.81
CA PHE A 47 9.19 -2.45 -4.20
C PHE A 47 8.51 -1.14 -4.64
N GLU A 48 7.99 -0.34 -3.70
CA GLU A 48 7.18 0.83 -4.05
C GLU A 48 7.93 1.83 -4.91
N GLU A 49 9.14 2.19 -4.53
CA GLU A 49 9.91 3.21 -5.27
C GLU A 49 10.05 2.85 -6.74
N SER A 50 10.49 1.63 -7.03
CA SER A 50 10.72 1.16 -8.39
C SER A 50 9.42 0.96 -9.16
N VAL A 51 8.42 0.34 -8.53
CA VAL A 51 7.14 0.04 -9.16
C VAL A 51 6.37 1.32 -9.45
N PHE A 52 6.35 2.27 -8.53
CA PHE A 52 5.65 3.54 -8.74
C PHE A 52 6.30 4.40 -9.82
N ALA A 53 7.64 4.32 -9.97
CA ALA A 53 8.34 5.01 -11.04
C ALA A 53 7.93 4.49 -12.42
N ARG A 54 7.68 3.19 -12.53
CA ARG A 54 7.31 2.55 -13.79
C ARG A 54 5.80 2.47 -14.01
N PHE A 55 5.03 2.38 -12.93
CA PHE A 55 3.56 2.30 -12.96
C PHE A 55 2.99 3.37 -12.01
N PRO A 56 3.05 4.66 -12.41
CA PRO A 56 2.67 5.76 -11.52
C PRO A 56 1.21 5.69 -11.05
N GLU A 57 0.33 5.05 -11.82
CA GLU A 57 -1.08 4.86 -11.43
C GLU A 57 -1.23 4.08 -10.11
N ILE A 58 -0.29 3.20 -9.79
CA ILE A 58 -0.31 2.45 -8.52
C ILE A 58 0.03 3.40 -7.37
N GLY A 59 1.04 4.25 -7.55
CA GLY A 59 1.41 5.26 -6.56
C GLY A 59 0.31 6.29 -6.33
N GLU A 60 -0.41 6.66 -7.38
CA GLU A 60 -1.55 7.58 -7.27
C GLU A 60 -2.67 7.00 -6.40
N ILE A 61 -2.92 5.69 -6.49
CA ILE A 61 -3.90 5.01 -5.63
C ILE A 61 -3.49 5.14 -4.16
N LYS A 62 -2.23 4.90 -3.84
CA LYS A 62 -1.71 5.04 -2.48
C LYS A 62 -1.88 6.46 -1.95
N ASP A 63 -1.49 7.46 -2.73
CA ASP A 63 -1.62 8.87 -2.35
C ASP A 63 -3.09 9.23 -2.12
N ARG A 64 -3.97 8.76 -2.99
CA ARG A 64 -5.40 9.01 -2.86
C ARG A 64 -6.00 8.40 -1.61
N LEU A 65 -5.57 7.19 -1.24
CA LEU A 65 -6.01 6.56 0.00
C LEU A 65 -5.62 7.39 1.22
N TYR A 66 -4.41 7.95 1.25
CA TYR A 66 -4.02 8.88 2.32
C TYR A 66 -4.87 10.15 2.32
N GLU A 67 -5.15 10.71 1.15
CA GLU A 67 -6.03 11.89 1.04
C GLU A 67 -7.44 11.61 1.55
N GLN A 68 -7.89 10.36 1.43
CA GLN A 68 -9.21 9.93 1.91
C GLN A 68 -9.23 9.61 3.41
N GLY A 69 -8.11 9.75 4.10
CA GLY A 69 -8.02 9.61 5.53
C GLY A 69 -7.38 8.33 6.03
N ALA A 70 -6.70 7.59 5.17
CA ALA A 70 -5.98 6.39 5.62
C ALA A 70 -4.92 6.74 6.66
N VAL A 71 -4.86 5.96 7.72
CA VAL A 71 -3.82 6.06 8.73
C VAL A 71 -2.51 5.50 8.19
N TYR A 72 -2.62 4.44 7.40
CA TYR A 72 -1.49 3.80 6.73
C TYR A 72 -1.96 3.22 5.40
N ALA A 73 -1.15 3.35 4.37
CA ALA A 73 -1.38 2.73 3.07
C ALA A 73 -0.05 2.25 2.48
N SER A 74 -0.09 1.14 1.78
CA SER A 74 1.08 0.55 1.17
C SER A 74 0.69 -0.38 0.03
N MET A 75 1.61 -0.55 -0.92
CA MET A 75 1.47 -1.59 -1.92
C MET A 75 1.66 -2.96 -1.26
N SER A 76 0.89 -3.95 -1.69
CA SER A 76 0.99 -5.32 -1.19
C SER A 76 2.06 -6.09 -1.96
N GLY A 77 3.13 -6.50 -1.28
CA GLY A 77 4.22 -7.24 -1.89
C GLY A 77 4.82 -6.50 -3.09
N SER A 78 4.94 -7.17 -4.22
CA SER A 78 5.48 -6.61 -5.47
C SER A 78 4.43 -5.91 -6.34
N GLY A 79 3.23 -5.73 -5.83
CA GLY A 79 2.11 -5.08 -6.51
C GLY A 79 1.21 -6.09 -7.23
N SER A 80 0.20 -5.64 -7.90
CA SER A 80 -0.21 -4.24 -8.09
C SER A 80 -1.15 -3.72 -7.00
N SER A 81 -1.66 -4.60 -6.13
CA SER A 81 -2.64 -4.23 -5.12
C SER A 81 -2.07 -3.26 -4.10
N VAL A 82 -2.90 -2.32 -3.66
CA VAL A 82 -2.58 -1.37 -2.59
C VAL A 82 -3.61 -1.57 -1.48
N PHE A 83 -3.15 -1.65 -0.24
CA PHE A 83 -4.05 -1.72 0.90
C PHE A 83 -3.94 -0.47 1.75
N ALA A 84 -5.00 -0.19 2.51
CA ALA A 84 -5.02 0.93 3.43
C ALA A 84 -5.73 0.55 4.73
N LEU A 85 -5.27 1.13 5.82
CA LEU A 85 -5.86 0.98 7.14
C LEU A 85 -6.52 2.30 7.54
N PHE A 86 -7.78 2.23 7.93
CA PHE A 86 -8.55 3.38 8.40
C PHE A 86 -8.98 3.14 9.85
N ASP A 87 -9.06 4.20 10.61
CA ASP A 87 -9.51 4.16 12.01
C ASP A 87 -11.04 4.20 12.16
N LYS A 88 -11.76 4.20 11.03
CA LYS A 88 -13.22 4.22 10.97
C LYS A 88 -13.67 3.45 9.74
N GLU A 89 -14.96 3.10 9.69
CA GLU A 89 -15.55 2.49 8.51
C GLU A 89 -15.60 3.51 7.36
N VAL A 90 -15.22 3.05 6.17
CA VAL A 90 -15.26 3.84 4.93
C VAL A 90 -15.85 2.98 3.81
N ASP A 91 -16.50 3.63 2.86
CA ASP A 91 -16.96 2.99 1.62
C ASP A 91 -16.33 3.71 0.43
N LEU A 92 -15.36 3.06 -0.19
CA LEU A 92 -14.62 3.60 -1.31
C LEU A 92 -14.84 2.82 -2.61
N ALA A 93 -15.88 1.98 -2.65
CA ALA A 93 -16.14 1.08 -3.79
C ALA A 93 -16.25 1.84 -5.12
N ASP A 94 -16.80 3.03 -5.12
CA ASP A 94 -17.02 3.83 -6.33
C ASP A 94 -15.90 4.86 -6.58
N CYS A 95 -14.87 4.89 -5.75
CA CYS A 95 -13.82 5.91 -5.83
C CYS A 95 -12.68 5.53 -6.77
N TYR A 96 -12.62 4.28 -7.22
CA TYR A 96 -11.52 3.75 -8.05
C TYR A 96 -12.07 3.06 -9.29
N PRO A 97 -12.49 3.82 -10.32
CA PRO A 97 -13.01 3.23 -11.56
C PRO A 97 -12.00 2.28 -12.21
N GLY A 98 -12.47 1.13 -12.67
CA GLY A 98 -11.63 0.14 -13.31
C GLY A 98 -10.80 -0.72 -12.35
N CYS A 99 -10.93 -0.49 -11.05
CA CYS A 99 -10.23 -1.25 -10.02
C CYS A 99 -11.20 -2.17 -9.27
N PHE A 100 -10.68 -3.28 -8.78
CA PHE A 100 -11.39 -4.09 -7.79
C PHE A 100 -11.15 -3.48 -6.41
N VAL A 101 -12.21 -3.24 -5.65
CA VAL A 101 -12.12 -2.66 -4.29
C VAL A 101 -12.78 -3.62 -3.31
N TRP A 102 -12.04 -4.01 -2.29
CA TRP A 102 -12.55 -4.83 -1.19
C TRP A 102 -12.40 -4.07 0.12
N THR A 103 -13.42 -4.13 0.96
CA THR A 103 -13.43 -3.48 2.27
C THR A 103 -13.81 -4.48 3.33
N GLY A 104 -13.08 -4.50 4.43
CA GLY A 104 -13.33 -5.39 5.54
C GLY A 104 -12.93 -4.78 6.87
N ILE A 105 -13.39 -5.40 7.96
CA ILE A 105 -13.06 -4.98 9.31
C ILE A 105 -11.95 -5.89 9.83
N CYS A 106 -10.89 -5.28 10.34
CA CYS A 106 -9.81 -5.99 11.01
C CYS A 106 -10.07 -5.96 12.50
N GLU A 107 -10.40 -7.11 13.08
CA GLU A 107 -10.53 -7.25 14.52
C GLU A 107 -9.19 -7.60 15.13
N VAL A 108 -8.86 -6.91 16.22
CA VAL A 108 -7.60 -7.11 16.93
C VAL A 108 -7.87 -7.87 18.23
#